data_c38c0e9bb89970e4633de93ee1a01801
#
_entry.id   c38c0e9bb89970e4633de93ee1a01801
#
_cell.length_a   1.000
_cell.length_b   1.000
_cell.length_c   1.000
_cell.angle_alpha   90.00
_cell.angle_beta   90.00
_cell.angle_gamma   90.00
#
_symmetry.space_group_name_H-M   'P 1'
#
loop_
_entity.id
_entity.type
_entity.pdbx_description
1 polymer ?
#
loop_
_entity_poly.entity_id
_entity_poly.type
_entity_poly.pdbx_seq_one_letter_code
_entity_poly.pdbx_strand_id
1 'polypeptide(L)'
;MAETILPSQTDISFRLGLSAGQGWQVGPDGISTCRPEPASRSATFAARPRAVEVDLSRTALIAVDLQNDFLHGEGWFARAGRQGRAPVERIDAFAGTCRNAGLPVVWLNWGLPGTAAHLPASTLYRGKREASATGYGEPAAGRGEGTLHAGSWGAALAEGLTREPGDFEVHKQRFSGFPDTHLDSLLRRMGVTTLLFCGINTDRCVFETLTDAAALGYDCVLVCDLCATVSPPEIEAAVVWLVETLHGFVATSADILPALNSSPLAKEA
;
A
#
# COMPACT_ATOMS: atom_id res chain seq x y z
N MET A 1 -52.91 24.94 -23.31
CA MET A 1 -52.23 24.01 -22.41
C MET A 1 -50.84 23.81 -22.98
N ALA A 2 -49.83 24.37 -22.35
CA ALA A 2 -48.43 24.18 -22.78
C ALA A 2 -47.95 22.85 -22.20
N GLU A 3 -47.64 21.88 -23.04
CA GLU A 3 -46.92 20.66 -22.66
C GLU A 3 -45.53 21.06 -22.19
N THR A 4 -45.29 20.86 -20.91
CA THR A 4 -43.93 20.93 -20.33
C THR A 4 -43.17 19.70 -20.84
N ILE A 5 -42.40 19.87 -21.92
CA ILE A 5 -41.45 18.84 -22.36
C ILE A 5 -40.39 18.79 -21.29
N LEU A 6 -40.43 17.74 -20.45
CA LEU A 6 -39.30 17.40 -19.57
C LEU A 6 -38.09 17.09 -20.47
N PRO A 7 -36.89 17.64 -20.15
CA PRO A 7 -35.69 17.29 -20.91
C PRO A 7 -35.51 15.79 -20.87
N SER A 8 -35.30 15.18 -22.03
CA SER A 8 -35.05 13.73 -22.11
C SER A 8 -33.79 13.42 -21.31
N GLN A 9 -33.82 12.40 -20.49
CA GLN A 9 -32.66 11.92 -19.69
C GLN A 9 -31.47 11.40 -20.53
N THR A 10 -31.49 11.63 -21.84
CA THR A 10 -30.59 11.03 -22.82
C THR A 10 -29.38 11.88 -23.22
N ASP A 11 -29.28 13.13 -22.75
CA ASP A 11 -28.18 14.03 -23.18
C ASP A 11 -26.99 14.10 -22.22
N ILE A 12 -26.92 13.22 -21.19
CA ILE A 12 -25.87 13.26 -20.22
C ILE A 12 -24.78 12.24 -20.59
N SER A 13 -23.60 12.74 -20.93
CA SER A 13 -22.39 11.89 -21.03
C SER A 13 -21.74 11.75 -19.67
N PHE A 14 -21.41 10.53 -19.29
CA PHE A 14 -20.73 10.23 -18.01
C PHE A 14 -19.71 9.12 -18.17
N ARG A 15 -18.80 9.03 -17.19
CA ARG A 15 -17.75 8.01 -17.16
C ARG A 15 -18.04 6.98 -16.08
N LEU A 16 -17.78 5.71 -16.41
CA LEU A 16 -17.76 4.59 -15.46
C LEU A 16 -16.35 4.04 -15.35
N GLY A 17 -15.81 3.94 -14.16
CA GLY A 17 -14.49 3.35 -13.87
C GLY A 17 -13.59 4.26 -13.06
N LEU A 18 -12.42 3.72 -12.64
CA LEU A 18 -11.50 4.36 -11.69
C LEU A 18 -10.78 5.59 -12.28
N SER A 19 -10.49 5.58 -13.57
CA SER A 19 -9.76 6.66 -14.26
C SER A 19 -10.14 6.76 -15.74
N ALA A 20 -9.65 7.79 -16.42
CA ALA A 20 -9.85 7.96 -17.87
C ALA A 20 -9.30 6.76 -18.67
N GLY A 21 -8.13 6.24 -18.33
CA GLY A 21 -7.53 5.08 -18.99
C GLY A 21 -8.17 3.73 -18.64
N GLN A 22 -9.16 3.71 -17.73
CA GLN A 22 -9.77 2.47 -17.21
C GLN A 22 -11.30 2.48 -17.26
N GLY A 23 -11.88 3.58 -17.71
CA GLY A 23 -13.33 3.79 -17.75
C GLY A 23 -13.96 3.57 -19.11
N TRP A 24 -15.28 3.55 -19.11
CA TRP A 24 -16.10 3.67 -20.29
C TRP A 24 -16.69 5.07 -20.36
N GLN A 25 -16.80 5.60 -21.56
CA GLN A 25 -17.58 6.79 -21.82
C GLN A 25 -18.97 6.36 -22.26
N VAL A 26 -19.99 6.80 -21.53
CA VAL A 26 -21.40 6.54 -21.85
C VAL A 26 -22.01 7.85 -22.32
N GLY A 27 -22.55 7.86 -23.52
CA GLY A 27 -23.20 9.02 -24.12
C GLY A 27 -24.52 8.66 -24.78
N PRO A 28 -25.27 9.65 -25.29
CA PRO A 28 -26.56 9.41 -25.91
C PRO A 28 -26.46 8.51 -27.15
N ASP A 29 -25.35 8.58 -27.87
CA ASP A 29 -25.15 7.82 -29.13
C ASP A 29 -24.51 6.43 -28.89
N GLY A 30 -24.18 6.09 -27.67
CA GLY A 30 -23.60 4.79 -27.34
C GLY A 30 -22.54 4.77 -26.25
N ILE A 31 -21.86 3.63 -26.15
CA ILE A 31 -20.81 3.39 -25.15
C ILE A 31 -19.48 3.20 -25.85
N SER A 32 -18.50 4.02 -25.50
CA SER A 32 -17.12 3.83 -25.93
C SER A 32 -16.33 3.06 -24.84
N THR A 33 -15.73 1.96 -25.22
CA THR A 33 -14.80 1.20 -24.41
C THR A 33 -13.34 1.52 -24.74
N CYS A 34 -13.09 2.48 -25.62
CA CYS A 34 -11.75 2.94 -25.94
C CYS A 34 -11.11 3.58 -24.72
N ARG A 35 -9.92 3.12 -24.37
CA ARG A 35 -9.15 3.56 -23.19
C ARG A 35 -7.89 4.25 -23.69
N PRO A 36 -7.86 5.60 -23.70
CA PRO A 36 -6.63 6.30 -24.03
C PRO A 36 -5.58 5.99 -22.96
N GLU A 37 -4.34 5.83 -23.40
CA GLU A 37 -3.21 5.74 -22.46
C GLU A 37 -3.14 7.06 -21.68
N PRO A 38 -2.93 7.03 -20.36
CA PRO A 38 -2.69 8.24 -19.59
C PRO A 38 -1.41 8.92 -20.12
N ALA A 39 -1.42 10.23 -20.18
CA ALA A 39 -0.22 10.98 -20.50
C ALA A 39 0.88 10.66 -19.46
N SER A 40 2.06 10.29 -19.95
CA SER A 40 3.21 10.02 -19.09
C SER A 40 3.60 11.27 -18.29
N ARG A 41 3.87 11.10 -17.02
CA ARG A 41 4.32 12.15 -16.10
C ARG A 41 5.67 11.74 -15.53
N SER A 42 6.71 11.94 -16.35
CA SER A 42 8.09 11.59 -16.01
C SER A 42 8.59 12.40 -14.81
N ALA A 43 9.22 11.71 -13.87
CA ALA A 43 9.89 12.31 -12.73
C ALA A 43 11.19 11.54 -12.43
N THR A 44 12.29 12.26 -12.23
CA THR A 44 13.60 11.67 -11.93
C THR A 44 14.02 12.03 -10.52
N PHE A 45 14.54 11.06 -9.79
CA PHE A 45 15.10 11.27 -8.45
C PHE A 45 16.35 10.43 -8.21
N ALA A 46 17.16 10.83 -7.24
CA ALA A 46 18.34 10.09 -6.82
C ALA A 46 17.94 8.76 -6.19
N ALA A 47 18.62 7.70 -6.59
CA ALA A 47 18.42 6.36 -6.04
C ALA A 47 19.71 5.56 -6.16
N ARG A 48 19.77 4.44 -5.46
CA ARG A 48 20.81 3.44 -5.63
C ARG A 48 20.26 2.23 -6.38
N PRO A 49 21.01 1.60 -7.28
CA PRO A 49 22.42 1.89 -7.62
C PRO A 49 22.61 3.11 -8.54
N ARG A 50 21.55 3.67 -9.10
CA ARG A 50 21.58 4.86 -10.00
C ARG A 50 20.29 5.65 -9.85
N ALA A 51 20.32 6.94 -10.23
CA ALA A 51 19.11 7.75 -10.37
C ALA A 51 18.11 7.03 -11.28
N VAL A 52 16.84 7.13 -10.93
CA VAL A 52 15.75 6.47 -11.65
C VAL A 52 14.75 7.51 -12.15
N GLU A 53 14.28 7.32 -13.36
CA GLU A 53 13.14 8.04 -13.94
C GLU A 53 11.92 7.11 -13.87
N VAL A 54 10.82 7.61 -13.34
CA VAL A 54 9.56 6.89 -13.21
C VAL A 54 8.41 7.66 -13.87
N ASP A 55 7.38 6.96 -14.27
CA ASP A 55 6.12 7.58 -14.70
C ASP A 55 5.16 7.67 -13.50
N LEU A 56 4.95 8.88 -12.97
CA LEU A 56 4.06 9.12 -11.84
C LEU A 56 2.61 8.74 -12.13
N SER A 57 2.18 8.72 -13.40
CA SER A 57 0.84 8.28 -13.79
C SER A 57 0.64 6.76 -13.63
N ARG A 58 1.75 6.02 -13.48
CA ARG A 58 1.81 4.56 -13.33
C ARG A 58 2.53 4.11 -12.05
N THR A 59 2.65 5.02 -11.08
CA THR A 59 3.33 4.77 -9.80
C THR A 59 2.32 4.75 -8.66
N ALA A 60 2.49 3.84 -7.70
CA ALA A 60 1.69 3.76 -6.48
C ALA A 60 2.57 3.67 -5.23
N LEU A 61 2.07 4.17 -4.09
CA LEU A 61 2.65 3.94 -2.77
C LEU A 61 2.04 2.69 -2.13
N ILE A 62 2.87 1.77 -1.66
CA ILE A 62 2.49 0.60 -0.86
C ILE A 62 2.97 0.81 0.57
N ALA A 63 2.05 1.10 1.47
CA ALA A 63 2.30 1.30 2.89
C ALA A 63 1.96 0.03 3.66
N VAL A 64 2.99 -0.63 4.24
CA VAL A 64 2.89 -2.00 4.73
C VAL A 64 2.79 -2.07 6.25
N ASP A 65 1.74 -2.72 6.75
CA ASP A 65 1.54 -3.14 8.16
C ASP A 65 1.66 -2.04 9.22
N LEU A 66 1.23 -0.85 8.91
CA LEU A 66 1.27 0.30 9.81
C LEU A 66 0.05 0.29 10.78
N GLN A 67 -0.10 -0.80 11.53
CA GLN A 67 -1.28 -1.14 12.33
C GLN A 67 -1.02 -1.06 13.84
N ASN A 68 -2.08 -0.88 14.63
CA ASN A 68 -2.00 -0.76 16.08
C ASN A 68 -1.35 -1.98 16.74
N ASP A 69 -1.66 -3.21 16.30
CA ASP A 69 -1.08 -4.43 16.88
C ASP A 69 0.45 -4.48 16.76
N PHE A 70 1.02 -3.78 15.78
CA PHE A 70 2.46 -3.70 15.59
C PHE A 70 3.10 -2.49 16.27
N LEU A 71 2.45 -1.32 16.20
CA LEU A 71 3.06 -0.03 16.53
C LEU A 71 2.61 0.56 17.86
N HIS A 72 1.36 0.32 18.29
CA HIS A 72 0.82 0.91 19.50
C HIS A 72 1.35 0.19 20.75
N GLY A 73 1.58 0.96 21.85
CA GLY A 73 2.09 0.41 23.12
C GLY A 73 1.16 -0.63 23.77
N GLU A 74 -0.14 -0.58 23.45
CA GLU A 74 -1.14 -1.56 23.86
C GLU A 74 -1.37 -2.67 22.80
N GLY A 75 -0.61 -2.63 21.69
CA GLY A 75 -0.72 -3.60 20.61
C GLY A 75 -0.20 -4.99 21.00
N TRP A 76 -0.57 -5.98 20.20
CA TRP A 76 -0.15 -7.36 20.44
C TRP A 76 1.38 -7.50 20.52
N PHE A 77 2.11 -6.88 19.60
CA PHE A 77 3.59 -6.97 19.57
C PHE A 77 4.25 -6.26 20.74
N ALA A 78 3.71 -5.13 21.21
CA ALA A 78 4.23 -4.45 22.41
C ALA A 78 4.08 -5.31 23.64
N ARG A 79 2.91 -5.91 23.83
CA ARG A 79 2.63 -6.84 24.94
C ARG A 79 3.51 -8.10 24.89
N ALA A 80 3.96 -8.49 23.70
CA ALA A 80 4.91 -9.58 23.50
C ALA A 80 6.40 -9.13 23.56
N GLY A 81 6.67 -7.88 23.97
CA GLY A 81 8.03 -7.31 24.02
C GLY A 81 8.67 -7.08 22.66
N ARG A 82 7.88 -6.97 21.61
CA ARG A 82 8.32 -6.85 20.20
C ARG A 82 7.71 -5.67 19.48
N GLN A 83 7.37 -4.60 20.18
CA GLN A 83 6.75 -3.42 19.59
C GLN A 83 7.56 -2.90 18.40
N GLY A 84 6.91 -2.77 17.25
CA GLY A 84 7.47 -2.18 16.05
C GLY A 84 7.71 -0.66 16.23
N ARG A 85 8.59 -0.13 15.43
CA ARG A 85 8.83 1.30 15.32
C ARG A 85 8.73 1.69 13.86
N ALA A 86 8.06 2.79 13.58
CA ALA A 86 7.98 3.37 12.25
C ALA A 86 7.99 4.90 12.37
N PRO A 87 8.51 5.62 11.39
CA PRO A 87 8.45 7.08 11.36
C PRO A 87 7.06 7.54 10.90
N VAL A 88 6.03 7.30 11.73
CA VAL A 88 4.59 7.43 11.40
C VAL A 88 4.27 8.79 10.80
N GLU A 89 4.68 9.88 11.45
CA GLU A 89 4.42 11.25 10.97
C GLU A 89 5.05 11.52 9.58
N ARG A 90 6.24 10.97 9.34
CA ARG A 90 6.92 11.13 8.05
C ARG A 90 6.24 10.30 6.96
N ILE A 91 5.77 9.11 7.31
CA ILE A 91 5.00 8.26 6.39
C ILE A 91 3.68 8.93 6.02
N ASP A 92 2.96 9.49 6.99
CA ASP A 92 1.70 10.20 6.73
C ASP A 92 1.90 11.40 5.81
N ALA A 93 2.91 12.23 6.09
CA ALA A 93 3.27 13.37 5.25
C ALA A 93 3.68 12.94 3.84
N PHE A 94 4.44 11.85 3.71
CA PHE A 94 4.83 11.31 2.41
C PHE A 94 3.63 10.77 1.62
N ALA A 95 2.72 10.03 2.28
CA ALA A 95 1.48 9.57 1.68
C ALA A 95 0.60 10.73 1.21
N GLY A 96 0.51 11.81 2.00
CA GLY A 96 -0.15 13.05 1.61
C GLY A 96 0.45 13.67 0.34
N THR A 97 1.78 13.70 0.24
CA THR A 97 2.47 14.20 -0.95
C THR A 97 2.24 13.30 -2.17
N CYS A 98 2.26 11.97 -1.99
CA CYS A 98 1.90 11.03 -3.05
C CYS A 98 0.49 11.28 -3.59
N ARG A 99 -0.50 11.45 -2.70
CA ARG A 99 -1.89 11.79 -3.10
C ARG A 99 -1.96 13.09 -3.89
N ASN A 100 -1.29 14.14 -3.43
CA ASN A 100 -1.24 15.43 -4.12
C ASN A 100 -0.60 15.33 -5.51
N ALA A 101 0.36 14.43 -5.66
CA ALA A 101 0.96 14.11 -6.95
C ALA A 101 0.11 13.11 -7.76
N GLY A 102 -1.04 12.65 -7.25
CA GLY A 102 -1.96 11.73 -7.93
C GLY A 102 -1.54 10.28 -7.94
N LEU A 103 -0.63 9.89 -7.08
CA LEU A 103 -0.29 8.50 -6.89
C LEU A 103 -1.34 7.83 -6.01
N PRO A 104 -1.87 6.66 -6.40
CA PRO A 104 -2.66 5.83 -5.51
C PRO A 104 -1.87 5.44 -4.26
N VAL A 105 -2.51 5.52 -3.10
CA VAL A 105 -1.98 5.00 -1.84
C VAL A 105 -2.70 3.70 -1.50
N VAL A 106 -1.93 2.64 -1.30
CA VAL A 106 -2.44 1.32 -0.93
C VAL A 106 -1.92 0.98 0.47
N TRP A 107 -2.84 0.90 1.42
CA TRP A 107 -2.59 0.40 2.77
C TRP A 107 -2.65 -1.12 2.73
N LEU A 108 -1.49 -1.75 2.77
CA LEU A 108 -1.34 -3.21 2.75
C LEU A 108 -1.20 -3.71 4.17
N ASN A 109 -2.26 -4.24 4.73
CA ASN A 109 -2.37 -4.56 6.15
C ASN A 109 -2.65 -6.04 6.38
N TRP A 110 -2.20 -6.60 7.52
CA TRP A 110 -2.76 -7.87 7.96
C TRP A 110 -4.25 -7.71 8.25
N GLY A 111 -5.04 -8.69 7.79
CA GLY A 111 -6.47 -8.74 8.05
C GLY A 111 -6.94 -10.19 8.07
N LEU A 112 -6.85 -10.85 9.25
CA LEU A 112 -7.26 -12.23 9.39
C LEU A 112 -8.79 -12.33 9.41
N PRO A 113 -9.39 -13.30 8.71
CA PRO A 113 -10.80 -13.66 8.92
C PRO A 113 -10.94 -14.35 10.29
N GLY A 114 -12.15 -14.66 10.72
CA GLY A 114 -12.50 -15.19 12.04
C GLY A 114 -11.65 -16.33 12.64
N THR A 115 -10.79 -16.97 11.82
CA THR A 115 -9.85 -18.00 12.28
C THR A 115 -8.51 -17.89 11.53
N ALA A 116 -7.44 -18.19 12.23
CA ALA A 116 -6.07 -18.27 11.66
C ALA A 116 -5.70 -19.69 11.19
N ALA A 117 -6.63 -20.64 11.19
CA ALA A 117 -6.36 -22.06 10.90
C ALA A 117 -5.80 -22.30 9.48
N HIS A 118 -6.03 -21.38 8.55
CA HIS A 118 -5.51 -21.43 7.16
C HIS A 118 -4.07 -20.92 7.03
N LEU A 119 -3.49 -20.37 8.10
CA LEU A 119 -2.10 -19.92 8.07
C LEU A 119 -1.13 -21.11 8.11
N PRO A 120 0.02 -21.03 7.40
CA PRO A 120 1.05 -22.05 7.50
C PRO A 120 1.56 -22.20 8.95
N ALA A 121 1.92 -23.44 9.34
CA ALA A 121 2.43 -23.72 10.68
C ALA A 121 3.66 -22.87 11.04
N SER A 122 4.52 -22.56 10.07
CA SER A 122 5.66 -21.67 10.25
C SER A 122 5.26 -20.25 10.64
N THR A 123 4.20 -19.71 10.04
CA THR A 123 3.64 -18.39 10.39
C THR A 123 3.02 -18.43 11.78
N LEU A 124 2.20 -19.43 12.07
CA LEU A 124 1.58 -19.61 13.39
C LEU A 124 2.65 -19.72 14.49
N TYR A 125 3.71 -20.52 14.27
CA TYR A 125 4.81 -20.66 15.22
C TYR A 125 5.56 -19.34 15.47
N ARG A 126 5.76 -18.52 14.46
CA ARG A 126 6.39 -17.19 14.63
C ARG A 126 5.57 -16.25 15.51
N GLY A 127 4.25 -16.33 15.46
CA GLY A 127 3.37 -15.59 16.35
C GLY A 127 3.35 -16.15 17.77
N LYS A 128 3.45 -17.47 17.92
CA LYS A 128 3.27 -18.18 19.19
C LYS A 128 4.38 -19.22 19.38
N ARG A 129 5.50 -18.78 19.93
CA ARG A 129 6.65 -19.68 20.22
C ARG A 129 6.48 -20.51 21.49
N GLU A 130 5.57 -20.08 22.36
CA GLU A 130 5.26 -20.72 23.63
C GLU A 130 3.76 -20.89 23.79
N ALA A 131 3.32 -21.94 24.47
CA ALA A 131 1.90 -22.24 24.64
C ALA A 131 1.11 -21.13 25.35
N SER A 132 1.76 -20.39 26.25
CA SER A 132 1.18 -19.25 26.98
C SER A 132 1.11 -17.95 26.19
N ALA A 133 1.83 -17.85 25.07
CA ALA A 133 1.85 -16.65 24.25
C ALA A 133 0.56 -16.52 23.42
N THR A 134 0.11 -15.30 23.16
CA THR A 134 -0.96 -15.00 22.20
C THR A 134 -0.41 -15.11 20.78
N GLY A 135 -1.08 -15.87 19.92
CA GLY A 135 -0.73 -16.07 18.51
C GLY A 135 -1.58 -15.24 17.55
N TYR A 136 -1.39 -15.47 16.24
CA TYR A 136 -2.20 -14.89 15.18
C TYR A 136 -3.66 -15.28 15.32
N GLY A 137 -4.57 -14.31 15.27
CA GLY A 137 -6.01 -14.51 15.34
C GLY A 137 -6.54 -14.94 16.70
N GLU A 138 -5.65 -15.18 17.68
CA GLU A 138 -6.07 -15.51 19.04
C GLU A 138 -6.54 -14.25 19.80
N PRO A 139 -7.47 -14.39 20.76
CA PRO A 139 -7.94 -13.25 21.54
C PRO A 139 -6.80 -12.50 22.19
N ALA A 140 -6.71 -11.20 21.91
CA ALA A 140 -5.73 -10.33 22.56
C ALA A 140 -6.13 -10.10 24.02
N ALA A 141 -5.17 -10.19 24.95
CA ALA A 141 -5.41 -10.00 26.37
C ALA A 141 -6.10 -8.64 26.63
N GLY A 142 -7.24 -8.69 27.30
CA GLY A 142 -8.01 -7.49 27.68
C GLY A 142 -8.92 -6.89 26.58
N ARG A 143 -9.00 -7.49 25.37
CA ARG A 143 -9.82 -6.94 24.27
C ARG A 143 -10.91 -7.87 23.76
N GLY A 144 -10.79 -9.17 23.93
CA GLY A 144 -11.74 -10.16 23.41
C GLY A 144 -11.70 -10.34 21.88
N GLU A 145 -11.05 -9.44 21.13
CA GLU A 145 -10.85 -9.52 19.70
C GLU A 145 -9.58 -10.31 19.37
N GLY A 146 -9.57 -10.98 18.22
CA GLY A 146 -8.37 -11.68 17.73
C GLY A 146 -7.30 -10.69 17.24
N THR A 147 -6.03 -11.04 17.47
CA THR A 147 -4.89 -10.27 16.98
C THR A 147 -4.92 -10.19 15.45
N LEU A 148 -4.69 -9.01 14.88
CA LEU A 148 -4.71 -8.74 13.44
C LEU A 148 -6.01 -9.18 12.75
N HIS A 149 -7.10 -9.31 13.48
CA HIS A 149 -8.40 -9.67 12.95
C HIS A 149 -8.96 -8.51 12.13
N ALA A 150 -9.42 -8.77 10.90
CA ALA A 150 -9.99 -7.74 10.05
C ALA A 150 -11.13 -7.01 10.75
N GLY A 151 -11.08 -5.67 10.79
CA GLY A 151 -12.04 -4.82 11.48
C GLY A 151 -11.81 -4.64 12.98
N SER A 152 -10.83 -5.32 13.59
CA SER A 152 -10.45 -5.09 14.99
C SER A 152 -9.64 -3.80 15.15
N TRP A 153 -9.61 -3.28 16.38
CA TRP A 153 -8.73 -2.15 16.71
C TRP A 153 -7.25 -2.47 16.45
N GLY A 154 -6.81 -3.70 16.72
CA GLY A 154 -5.43 -4.12 16.47
C GLY A 154 -5.03 -4.09 14.99
N ALA A 155 -5.97 -4.40 14.10
CA ALA A 155 -5.78 -4.36 12.66
C ALA A 155 -6.00 -2.97 12.04
N ALA A 156 -6.56 -2.01 12.78
CA ALA A 156 -6.71 -0.64 12.30
C ALA A 156 -5.36 0.06 12.15
N LEU A 157 -5.30 1.08 11.29
CA LEU A 157 -4.11 1.93 11.14
C LEU A 157 -3.72 2.55 12.48
N ALA A 158 -2.42 2.67 12.71
CA ALA A 158 -1.87 3.29 13.89
C ALA A 158 -2.21 4.78 13.95
N GLU A 159 -2.30 5.32 15.17
CA GLU A 159 -2.52 6.73 15.42
C GLU A 159 -1.45 7.58 14.71
N GLY A 160 -1.86 8.70 14.13
CA GLY A 160 -1.01 9.60 13.35
C GLY A 160 -0.96 9.28 11.85
N LEU A 161 -1.64 8.22 11.40
CA LEU A 161 -1.80 7.92 9.98
C LEU A 161 -3.21 8.27 9.52
N THR A 162 -3.30 8.88 8.34
CA THR A 162 -4.56 9.28 7.73
C THR A 162 -4.86 8.42 6.50
N ARG A 163 -5.98 7.72 6.54
CA ARG A 163 -6.55 7.08 5.36
C ARG A 163 -7.61 8.00 4.76
N GLU A 164 -7.38 8.39 3.52
CA GLU A 164 -8.33 9.23 2.78
C GLU A 164 -9.32 8.38 1.97
N PRO A 165 -10.51 8.91 1.65
CA PRO A 165 -11.54 8.16 0.91
C PRO A 165 -11.10 7.59 -0.45
N GLY A 166 -10.05 8.17 -1.05
CA GLY A 166 -9.46 7.71 -2.32
C GLY A 166 -8.40 6.64 -2.18
N ASP A 167 -8.01 6.30 -0.96
CA ASP A 167 -7.00 5.28 -0.70
C ASP A 167 -7.58 3.87 -0.81
N PHE A 168 -6.72 2.93 -1.19
CA PHE A 168 -7.07 1.52 -1.22
C PHE A 168 -6.58 0.81 0.04
N GLU A 169 -7.33 -0.20 0.47
CA GLU A 169 -6.92 -1.08 1.55
C GLU A 169 -6.94 -2.52 1.05
N VAL A 170 -5.83 -3.23 1.27
CA VAL A 170 -5.68 -4.63 0.93
C VAL A 170 -5.31 -5.41 2.18
N HIS A 171 -6.14 -6.38 2.53
CA HIS A 171 -5.88 -7.29 3.65
C HIS A 171 -5.11 -8.51 3.18
N LYS A 172 -3.95 -8.72 3.78
CA LYS A 172 -3.11 -9.90 3.54
C LYS A 172 -3.12 -10.86 4.71
N GLN A 173 -2.76 -12.10 4.42
CA GLN A 173 -2.70 -13.20 5.39
C GLN A 173 -1.38 -13.98 5.27
N ARG A 174 -0.42 -13.38 4.59
CA ARG A 174 0.96 -13.87 4.43
C ARG A 174 1.92 -12.71 4.69
N PHE A 175 3.20 -12.98 4.80
CA PHE A 175 4.18 -11.89 4.88
C PHE A 175 4.16 -11.05 3.61
N SER A 176 4.22 -11.68 2.45
CA SER A 176 3.96 -10.99 1.20
C SER A 176 2.48 -10.58 1.06
N GLY A 177 2.26 -9.45 0.41
CA GLY A 177 0.94 -8.93 0.08
C GLY A 177 0.32 -9.52 -1.19
N PHE A 178 1.05 -10.32 -1.97
CA PHE A 178 0.54 -10.83 -3.24
C PHE A 178 -0.23 -12.16 -3.11
N PRO A 179 0.29 -13.18 -2.41
CA PRO A 179 -0.44 -14.44 -2.28
C PRO A 179 -1.79 -14.26 -1.57
N ASP A 180 -2.83 -14.89 -2.12
CA ASP A 180 -4.18 -14.93 -1.55
C ASP A 180 -4.85 -13.56 -1.37
N THR A 181 -4.43 -12.53 -2.12
CA THR A 181 -5.02 -11.19 -2.10
C THR A 181 -5.41 -10.71 -3.50
N HIS A 182 -6.08 -9.57 -3.56
CA HIS A 182 -6.40 -8.92 -4.83
C HIS A 182 -5.40 -7.80 -5.20
N LEU A 183 -4.22 -7.73 -4.55
CA LEU A 183 -3.26 -6.65 -4.76
C LEU A 183 -2.80 -6.56 -6.23
N ASP A 184 -2.35 -7.67 -6.82
CA ASP A 184 -1.89 -7.69 -8.22
C ASP A 184 -2.98 -7.24 -9.20
N SER A 185 -4.19 -7.78 -9.05
CA SER A 185 -5.32 -7.41 -9.91
C SER A 185 -5.73 -5.95 -9.75
N LEU A 186 -5.65 -5.39 -8.54
CA LEU A 186 -5.89 -3.98 -8.28
C LEU A 186 -4.85 -3.10 -8.98
N LEU A 187 -3.56 -3.39 -8.80
CA LEU A 187 -2.46 -2.63 -9.39
C LEU A 187 -2.51 -2.65 -10.92
N ARG A 188 -2.71 -3.83 -11.52
CA ARG A 188 -2.86 -3.96 -12.99
C ARG A 188 -4.08 -3.21 -13.49
N ARG A 189 -5.19 -3.27 -12.76
CA ARG A 189 -6.40 -2.52 -13.12
C ARG A 189 -6.19 -1.01 -13.09
N MET A 190 -5.33 -0.51 -12.20
CA MET A 190 -4.93 0.90 -12.16
C MET A 190 -3.87 1.26 -13.21
N GLY A 191 -3.31 0.28 -13.91
CA GLY A 191 -2.22 0.49 -14.88
C GLY A 191 -0.88 0.81 -14.20
N VAL A 192 -0.74 0.47 -12.92
CA VAL A 192 0.47 0.71 -12.14
C VAL A 192 1.57 -0.25 -12.58
N THR A 193 2.79 0.28 -12.76
CA THR A 193 4.00 -0.48 -13.09
C THR A 193 5.12 -0.26 -12.08
N THR A 194 5.12 0.87 -11.36
CA THR A 194 6.15 1.23 -10.38
C THR A 194 5.56 1.31 -8.98
N LEU A 195 6.24 0.73 -8.00
CA LEU A 195 5.80 0.66 -6.62
C LEU A 195 6.84 1.29 -5.68
N LEU A 196 6.42 2.29 -4.90
CA LEU A 196 7.18 2.85 -3.78
C LEU A 196 6.79 2.10 -2.52
N PHE A 197 7.73 1.47 -1.82
CA PHE A 197 7.47 0.70 -0.62
C PHE A 197 7.89 1.44 0.64
N CYS A 198 7.01 1.52 1.63
CA CYS A 198 7.31 1.97 2.99
C CYS A 198 6.61 1.09 4.02
N GLY A 199 6.96 1.22 5.30
CA GLY A 199 6.30 0.54 6.40
C GLY A 199 7.16 -0.48 7.14
N ILE A 200 6.56 -1.53 7.68
CA ILE A 200 7.21 -2.50 8.57
C ILE A 200 6.83 -3.95 8.25
N ASN A 201 7.67 -4.89 8.66
CA ASN A 201 9.08 -4.72 8.96
C ASN A 201 9.86 -4.81 7.68
N THR A 202 10.94 -4.02 7.57
CA THR A 202 11.79 -3.93 6.36
C THR A 202 12.17 -5.32 5.85
N ASP A 203 12.63 -6.20 6.73
CA ASP A 203 13.18 -7.54 6.43
C ASP A 203 12.11 -8.66 6.34
N ARG A 204 10.83 -8.32 6.37
CA ARG A 204 9.72 -9.28 6.37
C ARG A 204 8.65 -8.85 5.37
N CYS A 205 7.54 -8.31 5.87
CA CYS A 205 6.39 -8.00 5.04
C CYS A 205 6.71 -7.02 3.92
N VAL A 206 7.57 -6.01 4.17
CA VAL A 206 8.03 -5.09 3.13
C VAL A 206 8.87 -5.83 2.11
N PHE A 207 9.93 -6.52 2.55
CA PHE A 207 10.85 -7.23 1.66
C PHE A 207 10.17 -8.36 0.88
N GLU A 208 9.37 -9.21 1.55
CA GLU A 208 8.66 -10.32 0.88
C GLU A 208 7.65 -9.79 -0.16
N THR A 209 6.94 -8.68 0.14
CA THR A 209 6.04 -8.07 -0.84
C THR A 209 6.81 -7.46 -2.01
N LEU A 210 7.92 -6.79 -1.74
CA LEU A 210 8.75 -6.17 -2.76
C LEU A 210 9.37 -7.22 -3.70
N THR A 211 9.86 -8.34 -3.16
CA THR A 211 10.46 -9.41 -3.98
C THR A 211 9.42 -10.08 -4.87
N ASP A 212 8.21 -10.32 -4.37
CA ASP A 212 7.12 -10.86 -5.19
C ASP A 212 6.68 -9.85 -6.25
N ALA A 213 6.61 -8.55 -5.91
CA ALA A 213 6.33 -7.50 -6.88
C ALA A 213 7.35 -7.49 -8.03
N ALA A 214 8.65 -7.54 -7.70
CA ALA A 214 9.72 -7.60 -8.70
C ALA A 214 9.61 -8.86 -9.57
N ALA A 215 9.30 -10.01 -8.98
CA ALA A 215 9.09 -11.26 -9.72
C ALA A 215 7.85 -11.21 -10.64
N LEU A 216 6.83 -10.43 -10.29
CA LEU A 216 5.64 -10.19 -11.11
C LEU A 216 5.84 -9.10 -12.17
N GLY A 217 7.02 -8.47 -12.25
CA GLY A 217 7.40 -7.50 -13.27
C GLY A 217 7.09 -6.04 -12.92
N TYR A 218 6.89 -5.72 -11.64
CA TYR A 218 6.82 -4.34 -11.18
C TYR A 218 8.22 -3.76 -10.96
N ASP A 219 8.39 -2.47 -11.25
CA ASP A 219 9.56 -1.69 -10.88
C ASP A 219 9.44 -1.29 -9.40
N CYS A 220 10.40 -1.72 -8.58
CA CYS A 220 10.30 -1.55 -7.13
C CYS A 220 11.27 -0.50 -6.61
N VAL A 221 10.80 0.40 -5.76
CA VAL A 221 11.62 1.38 -5.04
C VAL A 221 11.38 1.24 -3.54
N LEU A 222 12.39 0.85 -2.79
CA LEU A 222 12.35 0.86 -1.33
C LEU A 222 12.64 2.28 -0.83
N VAL A 223 11.67 2.91 -0.17
CA VAL A 223 11.85 4.21 0.51
C VAL A 223 12.42 3.92 1.89
N CYS A 224 13.75 3.71 1.94
CA CYS A 224 14.40 3.06 3.07
C CYS A 224 14.29 3.81 4.40
N ASP A 225 14.23 5.13 4.38
CA ASP A 225 14.08 5.96 5.58
C ASP A 225 12.62 6.06 6.09
N LEU A 226 11.67 5.51 5.33
CA LEU A 226 10.27 5.30 5.73
C LEU A 226 9.96 3.83 6.05
N CYS A 227 10.99 2.98 6.09
CA CYS A 227 10.90 1.61 6.58
C CYS A 227 11.54 1.49 7.95
N ALA A 228 11.14 0.47 8.71
CA ALA A 228 11.78 0.12 9.97
C ALA A 228 11.58 -1.36 10.30
N THR A 229 12.45 -1.89 11.16
CA THR A 229 12.35 -3.26 11.65
C THR A 229 12.75 -3.37 13.11
N VAL A 230 12.32 -4.46 13.75
CA VAL A 230 12.79 -4.88 15.10
C VAL A 230 14.01 -5.79 15.02
N SER A 231 14.48 -6.12 13.84
CA SER A 231 15.67 -6.94 13.62
C SER A 231 16.95 -6.14 13.84
N PRO A 232 18.10 -6.81 14.06
CA PRO A 232 19.39 -6.12 14.16
C PRO A 232 19.69 -5.29 12.90
N PRO A 233 20.44 -4.17 13.02
CA PRO A 233 20.75 -3.28 11.90
C PRO A 233 21.43 -3.98 10.71
N GLU A 234 22.20 -5.03 10.97
CA GLU A 234 22.90 -5.81 9.95
C GLU A 234 21.91 -6.53 9.03
N ILE A 235 20.76 -6.94 9.55
CA ILE A 235 19.71 -7.59 8.76
C ILE A 235 19.02 -6.56 7.86
N GLU A 236 18.72 -5.39 8.39
CA GLU A 236 18.15 -4.31 7.59
C GLU A 236 19.10 -3.86 6.48
N ALA A 237 20.40 -3.71 6.79
CA ALA A 237 21.42 -3.38 5.81
C ALA A 237 21.54 -4.46 4.72
N ALA A 238 21.45 -5.74 5.08
CA ALA A 238 21.45 -6.84 4.13
C ALA A 238 20.23 -6.79 3.19
N VAL A 239 19.04 -6.49 3.71
CA VAL A 239 17.83 -6.35 2.91
C VAL A 239 17.95 -5.17 1.93
N VAL A 240 18.42 -4.02 2.41
CA VAL A 240 18.66 -2.85 1.55
C VAL A 240 19.62 -3.20 0.41
N TRP A 241 20.72 -3.91 0.71
CA TRP A 241 21.68 -4.37 -0.30
C TRP A 241 21.06 -5.35 -1.30
N LEU A 242 20.20 -6.29 -0.84
CA LEU A 242 19.51 -7.24 -1.70
C LEU A 242 18.54 -6.53 -2.66
N VAL A 243 17.79 -5.55 -2.15
CA VAL A 243 16.88 -4.77 -3.00
C VAL A 243 17.66 -4.02 -4.07
N GLU A 244 18.72 -3.30 -3.68
CA GLU A 244 19.56 -2.52 -4.58
C GLU A 244 20.23 -3.39 -5.67
N THR A 245 20.60 -4.63 -5.32
CA THR A 245 21.36 -5.50 -6.19
C THR A 245 20.51 -6.37 -7.11
N LEU A 246 19.31 -6.78 -6.63
CA LEU A 246 18.54 -7.84 -7.29
C LEU A 246 17.09 -7.46 -7.64
N HIS A 247 16.47 -6.52 -6.91
CA HIS A 247 15.01 -6.38 -6.98
C HIS A 247 14.52 -4.99 -7.41
N GLY A 248 15.39 -3.98 -7.44
CA GLY A 248 14.96 -2.63 -7.82
C GLY A 248 15.90 -1.54 -7.34
N PHE A 249 15.32 -0.51 -6.76
CA PHE A 249 16.02 0.71 -6.36
C PHE A 249 15.82 0.98 -4.88
N VAL A 250 16.76 1.73 -4.29
CA VAL A 250 16.66 2.22 -2.92
C VAL A 250 16.83 3.74 -2.94
N ALA A 251 15.86 4.45 -2.38
CA ALA A 251 15.88 5.90 -2.26
C ALA A 251 15.42 6.32 -0.86
N THR A 252 15.69 7.56 -0.48
CA THR A 252 15.09 8.18 0.71
C THR A 252 13.85 8.99 0.32
N SER A 253 12.99 9.27 1.28
CA SER A 253 11.86 10.19 1.06
C SER A 253 12.33 11.56 0.60
N ALA A 254 13.47 12.04 1.12
CA ALA A 254 14.08 13.32 0.73
C ALA A 254 14.52 13.36 -0.73
N ASP A 255 14.93 12.22 -1.31
CA ASP A 255 15.28 12.12 -2.73
C ASP A 255 14.04 12.20 -3.62
N ILE A 256 12.91 11.63 -3.20
CA ILE A 256 11.69 11.49 -3.99
C ILE A 256 10.80 12.73 -3.91
N LEU A 257 10.69 13.35 -2.73
CA LEU A 257 9.78 14.48 -2.48
C LEU A 257 9.90 15.65 -3.48
N PRO A 258 11.09 16.08 -3.91
CA PRO A 258 11.21 17.15 -4.92
C PRO A 258 10.55 16.78 -6.25
N ALA A 259 10.69 15.53 -6.69
CA ALA A 259 10.10 15.04 -7.93
C ALA A 259 8.56 14.99 -7.86
N LEU A 260 7.99 14.56 -6.73
CA LEU A 260 6.55 14.56 -6.50
C LEU A 260 5.97 15.98 -6.45
N ASN A 261 6.65 16.89 -5.75
CA ASN A 261 6.20 18.28 -5.59
C ASN A 261 6.26 19.10 -6.88
N SER A 262 7.17 18.77 -7.80
CA SER A 262 7.29 19.44 -9.11
C SER A 262 6.21 19.01 -10.11
N SER A 263 5.44 17.97 -9.80
CA SER A 263 4.46 17.36 -10.71
C SER A 263 3.09 17.14 -10.05
N PRO A 264 2.47 18.16 -9.42
CA PRO A 264 1.14 18.00 -8.84
C PRO A 264 0.12 17.65 -9.93
N LEU A 265 -0.92 16.88 -9.54
CA LEU A 265 -2.09 16.74 -10.43
C LEU A 265 -2.71 18.13 -10.68
N ALA A 266 -2.98 18.42 -11.94
CA ALA A 266 -3.86 19.55 -12.26
C ALA A 266 -5.22 19.30 -11.58
N LYS A 267 -5.65 20.20 -10.69
CA LYS A 267 -7.00 20.13 -10.15
C LYS A 267 -7.94 20.26 -11.35
N GLU A 268 -8.73 19.23 -11.60
CA GLU A 268 -9.84 19.34 -12.56
C GLU A 268 -10.74 20.48 -12.06
N ALA A 269 -10.91 21.49 -12.93
CA ALA A 269 -11.71 22.69 -12.67
C ALA A 269 -13.20 22.36 -12.69
#